data_f0be02f960bd1c5fec985fefa80ffdb3
#
_entry.id   f0be02f960bd1c5fec985fefa80ffdb3
#
_cell.length_a   1.000
_cell.length_b   1.000
_cell.length_c   1.000
_cell.angle_alpha   90.00
_cell.angle_beta   90.00
_cell.angle_gamma   90.00
#
_symmetry.space_group_name_H-M   'P 1'
#
loop_
_entity.id
_entity.type
_entity.pdbx_description
1 polymer ?
#
loop_
_entity_poly.entity_id
_entity_poly.type
_entity_poly.pdbx_seq_one_letter_code
_entity_poly.pdbx_strand_id
1 'polypeptide(L)' 'MSSSAIISFLGENKPNLISEITSYLTDKGGEFSGVTFATLGRVCELTMVYHKSEKIEINEIRSELEKLQSAKNG' A
#
# COMPACT_ATOMS: atom_id res chain seq x y z
N MET A 1 20.02 -9.33 2.44
CA MET A 1 20.09 -7.89 2.20
C MET A 1 18.73 -7.25 2.37
N SER A 2 18.69 -6.11 3.00
CA SER A 2 17.43 -5.41 3.18
C SER A 2 17.08 -4.58 1.95
N SER A 3 15.81 -4.39 1.72
CA SER A 3 15.31 -3.59 0.62
C SER A 3 14.30 -2.57 1.15
N SER A 4 14.22 -1.44 0.47
CA SER A 4 13.26 -0.41 0.80
C SER A 4 12.58 0.08 -0.47
N ALA A 5 11.32 0.44 -0.37
CA ALA A 5 10.59 1.00 -1.49
C ALA A 5 9.62 2.04 -0.98
N ILE A 6 9.39 3.06 -1.79
CA ILE A 6 8.35 4.04 -1.49
C ILE A 6 7.10 3.59 -2.22
N ILE A 7 6.03 3.39 -1.46
CA ILE A 7 4.76 2.98 -2.02
C ILE A 7 3.82 4.17 -1.91
N SER A 8 3.27 4.57 -3.04
CA SER A 8 2.37 5.70 -3.11
C SER A 8 1.07 5.24 -3.76
N PHE A 9 -0.02 5.53 -3.09
CA PHE A 9 -1.34 5.17 -3.58
C PHE A 9 -2.17 6.43 -3.69
N LEU A 10 -2.78 6.64 -4.83
CA LEU A 10 -3.68 7.77 -5.05
C LEU A 10 -4.94 7.20 -5.68
N GLY A 11 -6.05 7.35 -5.00
CA GLY A 11 -7.29 6.81 -5.52
C GLY A 11 -8.46 7.15 -4.63
N GLU A 12 -9.58 6.50 -4.90
CA GLU A 12 -10.80 6.75 -4.16
C GLU A 12 -10.68 6.24 -2.72
N ASN A 13 -11.15 7.06 -1.79
CA ASN A 13 -11.11 6.70 -0.38
C ASN A 13 -12.28 5.76 -0.07
N LYS A 14 -11.99 4.49 0.09
CA LYS A 14 -12.97 3.45 0.33
C LYS A 14 -12.81 2.87 1.72
N PRO A 15 -13.91 2.40 2.34
CA PRO A 15 -13.84 1.81 3.67
C PRO A 15 -12.86 0.64 3.70
N ASN A 16 -12.06 0.59 4.73
CA ASN A 16 -11.13 -0.51 5.00
C ASN A 16 -10.02 -0.71 3.98
N LEU A 17 -9.92 0.17 2.98
CA LEU A 17 -8.89 0.00 1.95
C LEU A 17 -7.50 0.11 2.53
N ILE A 18 -7.26 1.11 3.36
CA ILE A 18 -5.95 1.33 3.98
C ILE A 18 -5.58 0.14 4.86
N SER A 19 -6.54 -0.36 5.64
CA SER A 19 -6.29 -1.53 6.50
C SER A 19 -5.90 -2.75 5.67
N GLU A 20 -6.57 -2.96 4.55
CA GLU A 20 -6.27 -4.09 3.69
C GLU A 20 -4.90 -3.97 3.04
N ILE A 21 -4.53 -2.76 2.62
CA ILE A 21 -3.21 -2.52 2.03
C ILE A 21 -2.12 -2.80 3.06
N THR A 22 -2.26 -2.25 4.26
CA THR A 22 -1.23 -2.43 5.28
C THR A 22 -1.15 -3.88 5.74
N SER A 23 -2.29 -4.55 5.87
CA SER A 23 -2.29 -5.98 6.24
C SER A 23 -1.59 -6.83 5.20
N TYR A 24 -1.86 -6.57 3.93
CA TYR A 24 -1.21 -7.31 2.86
C TYR A 24 0.31 -7.16 2.92
N LEU A 25 0.77 -5.91 3.06
CA LEU A 25 2.21 -5.65 3.07
C LEU A 25 2.89 -6.20 4.31
N THR A 26 2.20 -6.16 5.46
CA THR A 26 2.73 -6.75 6.69
C THR A 26 2.83 -8.27 6.57
N ASP A 27 1.84 -8.89 5.94
CA ASP A 27 1.84 -10.34 5.75
C ASP A 27 2.99 -10.79 4.84
N LYS A 28 3.51 -9.90 4.02
CA LYS A 28 4.68 -10.19 3.19
C LYS A 28 5.99 -10.13 4.00
N GLY A 29 5.91 -9.80 5.27
CA GLY A 29 7.08 -9.79 6.14
C GLY A 29 7.81 -8.47 6.19
N GLY A 30 7.17 -7.40 5.78
CA GLY A 30 7.79 -6.09 5.78
C GLY A 30 7.30 -5.19 6.88
N GLU A 31 7.91 -4.02 6.98
CA GLU A 31 7.57 -3.00 7.96
C GLU A 31 7.44 -1.66 7.27
N PHE A 32 6.74 -0.75 7.91
CA PHE A 32 6.52 0.59 7.38
C PHE A 32 7.20 1.64 8.21
N SER A 33 7.60 2.72 7.55
CA SER A 33 8.02 3.93 8.23
C SER A 33 7.61 5.12 7.36
N GLY A 34 7.55 6.30 7.97
CA GLY A 34 7.26 7.51 7.22
C GLY A 34 5.93 7.51 6.49
N VAL A 35 4.89 6.99 7.15
CA VAL A 35 3.56 6.93 6.52
C VAL A 35 2.90 8.30 6.55
N THR A 36 2.41 8.74 5.39
CA THR A 36 1.59 9.96 5.30
C THR A 36 0.27 9.60 4.64
N PHE A 37 -0.77 10.27 5.07
CA PHE A 37 -2.11 10.03 4.55
C PHE A 37 -2.86 11.36 4.49
N ALA A 38 -3.48 11.63 3.36
CA ALA A 38 -4.24 12.85 3.16
C ALA A 38 -5.51 12.53 2.37
N THR A 39 -6.56 13.28 2.63
CA THR A 39 -7.80 13.14 1.88
C THR A 39 -8.17 14.47 1.26
N LEU A 40 -8.77 14.39 0.09
CA LEU A 40 -9.29 15.55 -0.61
C LEU A 40 -10.60 15.14 -1.28
N GLY A 41 -11.71 15.48 -0.64
CA GLY A 41 -13.01 15.00 -1.08
C GLY A 41 -13.07 13.48 -1.00
N ARG A 42 -13.33 12.83 -2.12
CA ARG A 42 -13.41 11.37 -2.20
C ARG A 42 -12.07 10.71 -2.52
N VAL A 43 -11.05 11.51 -2.75
CA VAL A 43 -9.74 10.99 -3.11
C VAL A 43 -8.85 10.94 -1.89
N CYS A 44 -8.05 9.90 -1.79
CA CYS A 44 -7.06 9.83 -0.73
C CYS A 44 -5.69 9.55 -1.32
N GLU A 45 -4.68 10.02 -0.63
CA GLU A 45 -3.29 9.76 -0.95
C GLU A 45 -2.65 9.08 0.24
N LEU A 46 -1.98 7.97 -0.01
CA LEU A 46 -1.23 7.26 1.02
C LEU A 46 0.18 7.05 0.49
N THR A 47 1.17 7.51 1.24
CA THR A 47 2.56 7.30 0.88
C THR A 47 3.28 6.72 2.08
N MET A 48 4.09 5.71 1.85
CA MET A 48 4.80 5.06 2.92
C MET A 48 6.14 4.54 2.44
N VAL A 49 7.08 4.40 3.36
CA VAL A 49 8.32 3.70 3.08
C VAL A 49 8.18 2.28 3.61
N TYR A 50 8.36 1.31 2.74
CA TYR A 50 8.19 -0.10 3.06
C TYR A 50 9.56 -0.76 3.08
N HIS A 51 9.87 -1.45 4.16
CA HIS A 51 11.16 -2.12 4.36
C HIS A 51 10.95 -3.62 4.47
N LYS A 52 11.84 -4.36 3.85
CA LYS A 52 11.80 -5.81 3.91
C LYS A 52 13.22 -6.35 3.94
N SER A 53 13.44 -7.42 4.69
CA SER A 53 14.77 -8.04 4.77
C SER A 53 15.15 -8.77 3.49
N GLU A 54 14.15 -9.12 2.69
CA GLU A 54 14.35 -9.78 1.41
C GLU A 54 14.06 -8.82 0.28
N LYS A 55 14.24 -9.29 -0.95
CA LYS A 55 13.93 -8.47 -2.12
C LYS A 55 12.44 -8.15 -2.19
N ILE A 56 12.13 -6.90 -2.50
CA ILE A 56 10.76 -6.46 -2.67
C ILE A 56 10.33 -6.71 -4.12
N GLU A 57 9.25 -7.47 -4.29
CA GLU A 57 8.69 -7.74 -5.61
C GLU A 57 7.69 -6.65 -5.97
N ILE A 58 8.18 -5.57 -6.57
CA ILE A 58 7.38 -4.38 -6.83
C ILE A 58 6.17 -4.68 -7.70
N ASN A 59 6.36 -5.48 -8.75
CA ASN A 59 5.27 -5.76 -9.68
C ASN A 59 4.15 -6.57 -9.03
N GLU A 60 4.53 -7.49 -8.14
CA GLU A 60 3.55 -8.27 -7.42
C GLU A 60 2.73 -7.40 -6.48
N ILE A 61 3.40 -6.52 -5.75
CA ILE A 61 2.73 -5.61 -4.84
C ILE A 61 1.79 -4.69 -5.59
N ARG A 62 2.25 -4.14 -6.71
CA ARG A 62 1.41 -3.27 -7.54
C ARG A 62 0.14 -3.97 -7.99
N SER A 63 0.28 -5.20 -8.50
CA SER A 63 -0.87 -5.99 -8.95
C SER A 63 -1.87 -6.22 -7.83
N GLU A 64 -1.38 -6.57 -6.64
CA GLU A 64 -2.29 -6.84 -5.52
C GLU A 64 -3.00 -5.59 -5.05
N LEU A 65 -2.31 -4.46 -5.01
CA LEU A 65 -2.95 -3.21 -4.61
C LEU A 65 -4.01 -2.78 -5.61
N GLU A 66 -3.76 -3.01 -6.90
CA GLU A 66 -4.76 -2.73 -7.93
C GLU A 66 -5.97 -3.64 -7.78
N LYS A 67 -5.76 -4.89 -7.44
CA LYS A 67 -6.86 -5.82 -7.20
C LYS A 67 -7.71 -5.41 -6.01
N LEU A 68 -7.06 -4.97 -4.94
CA LEU A 68 -7.78 -4.51 -3.75
C LEU A 68 -8.65 -3.31 -4.08
N GLN A 69 -8.12 -2.38 -4.86
CA GLN A 69 -8.89 -1.21 -5.27
C GLN A 69 -10.05 -1.59 -6.15
N SER A 70 -9.85 -2.49 -7.11
CA SER A 70 -10.91 -2.94 -8.00
C SER A 70 -12.01 -3.68 -7.25
N ALA A 71 -11.63 -4.51 -6.28
CA ALA A 71 -12.61 -5.24 -5.49
C ALA A 71 -13.50 -4.29 -4.70
N LYS A 72 -12.93 -3.18 -4.23
CA LYS A 72 -13.71 -2.19 -3.50
C LYS A 72 -14.63 -1.39 -4.43
N ASN A 73 -14.28 -1.32 -5.70
CA ASN A 73 -15.10 -0.62 -6.69
C ASN A 73 -16.31 -1.43 -7.15
N GLY A 74 -16.24 -2.73 -6.96
CA GLY A 74 -17.28 -3.65 -7.43
C GLY A 74 -18.57 -3.64 -6.66
#